data_e697414654b11d24811fe40131976893
#
_entry.id   e697414654b11d24811fe40131976893
#
_cell.length_a   1.000
_cell.length_b   1.000
_cell.length_c   1.000
_cell.angle_alpha   90.00
_cell.angle_beta   90.00
_cell.angle_gamma   90.00
#
_symmetry.space_group_name_H-M   'P 1'
#
loop_
_entity.id
_entity.type
_entity.pdbx_description
1 polymer ?
#
loop_
_entity_poly.entity_id
_entity_poly.type
_entity_poly.pdbx_seq_one_letter_code
_entity_poly.pdbx_strand_id
1 'polypeptide(L)'
;MDENIYKDGGNEDTILPEDENPFRNELKTSPNIKTSLSGTVTELSSNQAKTNFFASEEMASDAEGLIHSGFVFSAASYAAMAAVNETFSVVIGAKIHFFAPTKIGENVEFDARAQFNDSAKREVRVIGKTRDIKVFEGTFQVVVLEDHVF
;
A
#
# COMPACT_ATOMS: atom_id res chain seq x y z
N MET A 1 14.19 7.07 32.73
CA MET A 1 14.09 6.26 32.61
C MET A 1 14.03 5.95 32.37
N ASP A 2 13.99 6.36 32.39
CA ASP A 2 13.79 5.65 32.16
C ASP A 2 13.56 5.34 31.64
N GLU A 3 13.53 5.64 31.57
CA GLU A 3 13.23 4.96 31.14
C GLU A 3 12.74 4.84 30.42
N ASN A 4 12.85 5.27 30.32
CA ASN A 4 12.30 4.77 29.69
C ASN A 4 11.96 5.03 28.89
N ILE A 5 12.13 5.40 28.79
CA ILE A 5 11.83 4.99 28.10
C ILE A 5 11.81 5.03 27.49
N TYR A 6 11.98 5.18 27.46
CA TYR A 6 11.80 4.36 26.90
C TYR A 6 11.66 3.96 26.60
N LYS A 7 11.72 4.33 26.67
CA LYS A 7 11.49 3.41 26.46
C LYS A 7 11.26 3.07 25.99
N ASP A 8 11.39 3.45 26.14
CA ASP A 8 11.11 2.66 25.80
C ASP A 8 11.03 2.41 25.29
N GLY A 9 11.27 2.83 25.40
CA GLY A 9 11.27 1.99 24.98
C GLY A 9 11.13 1.66 24.46
N GLY A 10 11.30 1.68 24.36
CA GLY A 10 11.21 0.84 24.04
C GLY A 10 10.89 0.53 23.58
N ASN A 11 10.98 0.48 23.55
CA ASN A 11 10.56 -0.18 23.29
C ASN A 11 10.04 -0.13 22.57
N GLU A 12 10.06 0.10 22.56
CA GLU A 12 9.57 -0.12 22.01
C GLU A 12 9.54 -0.73 21.19
N ASP A 13 9.86 -0.89 20.91
CA ASP A 13 9.94 -1.52 20.31
C ASP A 13 9.61 -2.53 19.59
N THR A 14 9.50 -2.95 19.56
CA THR A 14 9.04 -4.16 18.89
C THR A 14 7.60 -4.09 18.46
N ILE A 15 7.18 -2.94 18.09
CA ILE A 15 5.88 -2.73 17.46
C ILE A 15 5.99 -3.32 16.05
N LEU A 16 5.11 -4.26 15.74
CA LEU A 16 5.05 -4.84 14.40
C LEU A 16 4.50 -3.82 13.41
N PRO A 17 4.91 -3.88 12.14
CA PRO A 17 4.44 -2.90 11.16
C PRO A 17 2.91 -2.77 11.10
N GLU A 18 2.19 -3.86 11.22
CA GLU A 18 0.73 -3.81 11.18
C GLU A 18 0.16 -3.12 12.40
N ASP A 19 0.90 -3.08 13.51
CA ASP A 19 0.45 -2.38 14.72
C ASP A 19 0.66 -0.88 14.62
N GLU A 20 1.51 -0.45 13.69
CA GLU A 20 1.80 0.96 13.48
C GLU A 20 0.85 1.61 12.49
N ASN A 21 0.00 0.82 11.83
CA ASN A 21 -0.93 1.35 10.85
C ASN A 21 -2.05 2.12 11.56
N PRO A 22 -2.11 3.48 11.42
CA PRO A 22 -3.09 4.27 12.15
C PRO A 22 -4.53 4.00 11.72
N PHE A 23 -4.74 3.35 10.57
CA PHE A 23 -6.08 3.09 10.05
C PHE A 23 -6.45 1.62 10.13
N ARG A 24 -5.71 0.84 10.90
CA ARG A 24 -5.90 -0.60 10.98
C ARG A 24 -7.33 -1.00 11.29
N ASN A 25 -7.98 -0.28 12.22
CA ASN A 25 -9.33 -0.63 12.64
C ASN A 25 -10.41 -0.19 11.66
N GLU A 26 -10.05 0.67 10.70
CA GLU A 26 -10.98 1.17 9.69
C GLU A 26 -10.85 0.44 8.36
N LEU A 27 -9.79 -0.32 8.20
CA LEU A 27 -9.56 -1.09 6.98
C LEU A 27 -10.37 -2.38 7.04
N LYS A 28 -11.20 -2.59 6.03
CA LYS A 28 -11.96 -3.83 5.88
C LYS A 28 -11.24 -4.82 4.98
N THR A 29 -10.38 -4.30 4.10
CA THR A 29 -9.68 -5.10 3.11
C THR A 29 -8.36 -5.61 3.66
N SER A 30 -7.96 -6.78 3.19
CA SER A 30 -6.59 -7.30 3.35
C SER A 30 -6.09 -7.31 4.80
N PRO A 31 -6.86 -7.91 5.73
CA PRO A 31 -6.49 -7.81 7.16
C PRO A 31 -5.17 -8.49 7.52
N ASN A 32 -4.71 -9.41 6.70
CA ASN A 32 -3.46 -10.14 6.97
C ASN A 32 -2.29 -9.69 6.13
N ILE A 33 -2.43 -8.56 5.44
CA ILE A 33 -1.35 -8.09 4.59
C ILE A 33 -0.12 -7.70 5.41
N LYS A 34 1.05 -7.93 4.86
CA LYS A 34 2.31 -7.55 5.52
C LYS A 34 2.69 -6.15 5.09
N THR A 35 2.51 -5.18 5.99
CA THR A 35 2.79 -3.78 5.67
C THR A 35 4.26 -3.53 5.38
N SER A 36 5.15 -4.39 5.88
CA SER A 36 6.57 -4.28 5.54
C SER A 36 6.84 -4.56 4.07
N LEU A 37 5.91 -5.23 3.38
CA LEU A 37 6.05 -5.55 1.95
C LEU A 37 5.12 -4.73 1.08
N SER A 38 4.00 -4.23 1.61
CA SER A 38 2.98 -3.56 0.82
C SER A 38 2.86 -2.07 1.11
N GLY A 39 3.43 -1.61 2.21
CA GLY A 39 3.27 -0.23 2.65
C GLY A 39 2.15 -0.09 3.66
N THR A 40 2.07 1.11 4.22
CA THR A 40 1.16 1.45 5.32
C THR A 40 0.21 2.55 4.85
N VAL A 41 -1.07 2.42 5.18
CA VAL A 41 -2.06 3.45 4.85
C VAL A 41 -1.81 4.66 5.74
N THR A 42 -1.67 5.82 5.12
CA THR A 42 -1.42 7.10 5.81
C THR A 42 -2.63 8.03 5.78
N GLU A 43 -3.54 7.85 4.83
CA GLU A 43 -4.81 8.58 4.78
C GLU A 43 -5.86 7.65 4.22
N LEU A 44 -7.07 7.74 4.78
CA LEU A 44 -8.16 6.89 4.35
C LEU A 44 -9.46 7.67 4.44
N SER A 45 -10.21 7.68 3.35
CA SER A 45 -11.54 8.26 3.31
C SER A 45 -12.36 7.48 2.29
N SER A 46 -13.62 7.89 2.08
CA SER A 46 -14.48 7.20 1.13
C SER A 46 -13.86 7.29 -0.27
N ASN A 47 -13.59 6.12 -0.88
CA ASN A 47 -13.07 6.00 -2.24
C ASN A 47 -11.67 6.61 -2.44
N GLN A 48 -10.93 6.80 -1.35
CA GLN A 48 -9.57 7.34 -1.44
C GLN A 48 -8.69 6.76 -0.35
N ALA A 49 -7.45 6.47 -0.70
CA ALA A 49 -6.43 6.05 0.27
C ALA A 49 -5.08 6.57 -0.18
N LYS A 50 -4.25 6.91 0.79
CA LYS A 50 -2.84 7.17 0.55
C LYS A 50 -2.04 6.17 1.36
N THR A 51 -0.95 5.69 0.77
CA THR A 51 -0.06 4.75 1.44
C THR A 51 1.38 5.22 1.30
N ASN A 52 2.22 4.75 2.19
CA ASN A 52 3.66 4.94 2.09
C ASN A 52 4.33 3.58 2.03
N PHE A 53 5.08 3.36 0.96
CA PHE A 53 5.81 2.13 0.72
C PHE A 53 7.30 2.40 0.87
N PHE A 54 7.94 1.69 1.79
CA PHE A 54 9.38 1.79 1.99
C PHE A 54 10.07 0.63 1.28
N ALA A 55 10.98 0.96 0.37
CA ALA A 55 11.70 -0.04 -0.43
C ALA A 55 12.84 -0.62 0.37
N SER A 56 12.65 -1.79 0.92
CA SER A 56 13.62 -2.43 1.80
C SER A 56 14.61 -3.29 1.03
N GLU A 57 15.69 -3.65 1.71
CA GLU A 57 16.77 -4.42 1.13
C GLU A 57 16.30 -5.79 0.60
N GLU A 58 15.34 -6.41 1.29
CA GLU A 58 14.88 -7.75 0.89
C GLU A 58 14.14 -7.75 -0.45
N MET A 59 13.80 -6.58 -0.95
CA MET A 59 13.08 -6.44 -2.23
C MET A 59 14.02 -6.21 -3.41
N ALA A 60 15.32 -6.11 -3.15
CA ALA A 60 16.30 -5.81 -4.19
C ALA A 60 16.46 -7.00 -5.14
N SER A 61 16.53 -6.70 -6.43
CA SER A 61 16.71 -7.72 -7.46
C SER A 61 18.19 -7.87 -7.86
N ASP A 62 19.07 -6.95 -7.40
CA ASP A 62 20.48 -7.02 -7.74
C ASP A 62 21.33 -6.35 -6.66
N ALA A 63 22.63 -6.41 -6.82
CA ALA A 63 23.58 -5.86 -5.85
C ALA A 63 23.64 -4.34 -5.88
N GLU A 64 23.09 -3.72 -6.92
CA GLU A 64 23.10 -2.26 -7.05
C GLU A 64 21.94 -1.61 -6.30
N GLY A 65 21.00 -2.41 -5.80
CA GLY A 65 19.90 -1.89 -5.02
C GLY A 65 18.65 -1.59 -5.84
N LEU A 66 18.55 -2.13 -7.04
CA LEU A 66 17.34 -2.00 -7.83
C LEU A 66 16.23 -2.83 -7.19
N ILE A 67 15.12 -2.18 -6.86
CA ILE A 67 13.96 -2.88 -6.31
C ILE A 67 13.23 -3.60 -7.44
N HIS A 68 12.90 -4.87 -7.21
CA HIS A 68 12.09 -5.61 -8.17
C HIS A 68 10.73 -4.92 -8.31
N SER A 69 10.36 -4.63 -9.56
CA SER A 69 9.15 -3.85 -9.85
C SER A 69 7.87 -4.50 -9.33
N GLY A 70 7.88 -5.82 -9.13
CA GLY A 70 6.73 -6.52 -8.59
C GLY A 70 6.34 -6.03 -7.20
N PHE A 71 7.31 -5.60 -6.38
CA PHE A 71 7.00 -5.06 -5.06
C PHE A 71 6.34 -3.69 -5.17
N VAL A 72 6.79 -2.86 -6.11
CA VAL A 72 6.17 -1.55 -6.35
C VAL A 72 4.73 -1.75 -6.84
N PHE A 73 4.53 -2.69 -7.76
CA PHE A 73 3.20 -3.04 -8.25
C PHE A 73 2.30 -3.54 -7.12
N SER A 74 2.83 -4.42 -6.27
CA SER A 74 2.08 -4.96 -5.14
C SER A 74 1.63 -3.85 -4.21
N ALA A 75 2.52 -2.90 -3.91
CA ALA A 75 2.19 -1.77 -3.05
C ALA A 75 1.12 -0.88 -3.66
N ALA A 76 1.19 -0.65 -4.97
CA ALA A 76 0.18 0.13 -5.68
C ALA A 76 -1.17 -0.59 -5.65
N SER A 77 -1.15 -1.90 -5.83
CA SER A 77 -2.35 -2.73 -5.77
C SER A 77 -3.01 -2.64 -4.38
N TYR A 78 -2.19 -2.68 -3.33
CA TYR A 78 -2.73 -2.54 -1.98
C TYR A 78 -3.37 -1.17 -1.77
N ALA A 79 -2.75 -0.11 -2.28
CA ALA A 79 -3.34 1.23 -2.19
C ALA A 79 -4.71 1.26 -2.89
N ALA A 80 -4.82 0.62 -4.05
CA ALA A 80 -6.09 0.54 -4.77
C ALA A 80 -7.14 -0.18 -3.95
N MET A 81 -6.76 -1.31 -3.33
CA MET A 81 -7.68 -2.08 -2.50
C MET A 81 -8.14 -1.27 -1.29
N ALA A 82 -7.21 -0.52 -0.68
CA ALA A 82 -7.53 0.32 0.48
C ALA A 82 -8.51 1.43 0.10
N ALA A 83 -8.37 2.00 -1.11
CA ALA A 83 -9.30 3.04 -1.56
C ALA A 83 -10.72 2.50 -1.72
N VAL A 84 -10.87 1.29 -2.23
CA VAL A 84 -12.17 0.62 -2.34
C VAL A 84 -12.65 0.19 -0.95
N ASN A 85 -11.76 -0.36 -0.15
CA ASN A 85 -11.97 -0.73 1.26
C ASN A 85 -13.23 -1.56 1.49
N GLU A 86 -13.35 -2.66 0.76
CA GLU A 86 -14.43 -3.60 0.94
C GLU A 86 -13.88 -4.93 1.42
N THR A 87 -14.65 -5.61 2.26
CA THR A 87 -14.21 -6.85 2.89
C THR A 87 -13.86 -7.93 1.87
N PHE A 88 -14.73 -8.10 0.87
CA PHE A 88 -14.53 -9.13 -0.16
C PHE A 88 -14.33 -8.44 -1.49
N SER A 89 -13.07 -8.25 -1.86
CA SER A 89 -12.74 -7.59 -3.11
C SER A 89 -11.48 -8.22 -3.70
N VAL A 90 -11.38 -8.17 -5.03
CA VAL A 90 -10.27 -8.79 -5.76
C VAL A 90 -9.88 -7.87 -6.91
N VAL A 91 -8.57 -7.69 -7.10
CA VAL A 91 -8.05 -7.01 -8.29
C VAL A 91 -8.15 -7.99 -9.45
N ILE A 92 -8.81 -7.58 -10.53
CA ILE A 92 -9.01 -8.44 -11.69
C ILE A 92 -8.29 -7.91 -12.93
N GLY A 93 -7.69 -6.75 -12.88
CA GLY A 93 -6.93 -6.20 -14.00
C GLY A 93 -6.23 -4.94 -13.61
N ALA A 94 -5.18 -4.62 -14.38
CA ALA A 94 -4.43 -3.41 -14.15
C ALA A 94 -3.73 -3.00 -15.43
N LYS A 95 -3.64 -1.68 -15.63
CA LYS A 95 -2.84 -1.10 -16.71
C LYS A 95 -1.92 -0.08 -16.03
N ILE A 96 -0.62 -0.33 -16.09
CA ILE A 96 0.33 0.42 -15.28
C ILE A 96 1.51 0.91 -16.09
N HIS A 97 2.18 1.93 -15.57
CA HIS A 97 3.41 2.48 -16.11
C HIS A 97 4.38 2.77 -14.98
N PHE A 98 5.61 2.33 -15.15
CA PHE A 98 6.72 2.71 -14.28
C PHE A 98 7.51 3.78 -15.00
N PHE A 99 7.54 4.99 -14.43
CA PHE A 99 8.25 6.11 -15.05
C PHE A 99 9.71 6.17 -14.62
N ALA A 100 10.02 5.54 -13.49
CA ALA A 100 11.37 5.48 -12.97
C ALA A 100 11.52 4.24 -12.11
N PRO A 101 12.74 3.68 -12.02
CA PRO A 101 12.99 2.58 -11.09
C PRO A 101 12.99 3.07 -9.65
N THR A 102 12.82 2.13 -8.73
CA THR A 102 12.88 2.39 -7.30
C THR A 102 14.15 1.76 -6.74
N LYS A 103 14.81 2.47 -5.84
CA LYS A 103 16.06 2.03 -5.23
C LYS A 103 15.85 1.74 -3.75
N ILE A 104 16.64 0.83 -3.21
CA ILE A 104 16.64 0.54 -1.76
C ILE A 104 16.68 1.86 -0.98
N GLY A 105 15.85 1.95 0.04
CA GLY A 105 15.81 3.11 0.94
C GLY A 105 14.86 4.20 0.52
N GLU A 106 14.30 4.12 -0.68
CA GLU A 106 13.35 5.12 -1.12
C GLU A 106 11.96 4.83 -0.58
N ASN A 107 11.20 5.91 -0.40
CA ASN A 107 9.78 5.83 -0.08
C ASN A 107 8.98 6.18 -1.33
N VAL A 108 7.94 5.40 -1.60
CA VAL A 108 6.99 5.72 -2.66
C VAL A 108 5.64 5.98 -1.99
N GLU A 109 5.11 7.17 -2.21
CA GLU A 109 3.78 7.52 -1.72
C GLU A 109 2.78 7.26 -2.82
N PHE A 110 1.79 6.43 -2.54
CA PHE A 110 0.72 6.15 -3.49
C PHE A 110 -0.53 6.89 -3.08
N ASP A 111 -1.19 7.51 -4.06
CA ASP A 111 -2.49 8.15 -3.89
C ASP A 111 -3.46 7.38 -4.79
N ALA A 112 -4.41 6.70 -4.17
CA ALA A 112 -5.38 5.86 -4.88
C ALA A 112 -6.76 6.47 -4.75
N ARG A 113 -7.45 6.59 -5.87
CA ARG A 113 -8.81 7.16 -5.91
C ARG A 113 -9.70 6.27 -6.73
N ALA A 114 -10.75 5.75 -6.10
CA ALA A 114 -11.72 4.92 -6.76
C ALA A 114 -12.84 5.80 -7.30
N GLN A 115 -13.30 5.47 -8.51
CA GLN A 115 -14.48 6.15 -9.04
C GLN A 115 -15.69 5.74 -8.22
N PHE A 116 -16.49 6.72 -7.85
CA PHE A 116 -17.71 6.44 -7.13
C PHE A 116 -18.76 5.86 -8.10
N ASN A 117 -19.27 4.68 -7.75
CA ASN A 117 -20.40 4.09 -8.47
C ASN A 117 -21.02 3.00 -7.60
N ASP A 118 -22.21 2.55 -7.99
CA ASP A 118 -22.93 1.51 -7.27
C ASP A 118 -22.64 0.12 -7.82
N SER A 119 -21.72 0.04 -8.79
CA SER A 119 -21.39 -1.22 -9.42
C SER A 119 -20.45 -2.03 -8.55
N ALA A 120 -20.51 -3.36 -8.69
CA ALA A 120 -19.53 -4.24 -8.07
C ALA A 120 -18.14 -4.04 -8.67
N LYS A 121 -18.05 -3.56 -9.89
CA LYS A 121 -16.77 -3.27 -10.53
C LYS A 121 -16.35 -1.84 -10.22
N ARG A 122 -15.14 -1.69 -9.71
CA ARG A 122 -14.59 -0.40 -9.32
C ARG A 122 -13.32 -0.15 -10.11
N GLU A 123 -13.21 1.04 -10.64
CA GLU A 123 -11.97 1.46 -11.30
C GLU A 123 -11.24 2.39 -10.36
N VAL A 124 -9.95 2.10 -10.12
CA VAL A 124 -9.14 2.86 -9.17
C VAL A 124 -7.91 3.39 -9.88
N ARG A 125 -7.72 4.70 -9.81
CA ARG A 125 -6.51 5.31 -10.34
C ARG A 125 -5.51 5.46 -9.21
N VAL A 126 -4.26 5.06 -9.49
CA VAL A 126 -3.18 5.10 -8.49
C VAL A 126 -2.00 5.86 -9.09
N ILE A 127 -1.50 6.83 -8.34
CA ILE A 127 -0.30 7.57 -8.72
C ILE A 127 0.72 7.39 -7.60
N GLY A 128 1.95 7.00 -7.96
CA GLY A 128 3.03 6.83 -7.01
C GLY A 128 4.11 7.88 -7.23
N LYS A 129 4.61 8.46 -6.14
CA LYS A 129 5.63 9.49 -6.19
C LYS A 129 6.73 9.22 -5.20
N THR A 130 7.96 9.51 -5.61
CA THR A 130 9.13 9.53 -4.74
C THR A 130 9.63 10.97 -4.71
N ARG A 131 9.64 11.59 -3.52
CA ARG A 131 10.05 12.98 -3.36
C ARG A 131 9.34 13.89 -4.35
N ASP A 132 8.01 13.72 -4.44
CA ASP A 132 7.11 14.49 -5.31
C ASP A 132 7.33 14.28 -6.80
N ILE A 133 8.19 13.33 -7.19
CA ILE A 133 8.39 13.00 -8.60
C ILE A 133 7.58 11.75 -8.91
N LYS A 134 6.74 11.83 -9.93
CA LYS A 134 5.89 10.70 -10.31
C LYS A 134 6.76 9.57 -10.85
N VAL A 135 6.67 8.40 -10.23
CA VAL A 135 7.42 7.21 -10.63
C VAL A 135 6.50 6.09 -11.10
N PHE A 136 5.20 6.20 -10.82
CA PHE A 136 4.25 5.13 -11.13
C PHE A 136 2.88 5.74 -11.41
N GLU A 137 2.17 5.15 -12.35
CA GLU A 137 0.77 5.48 -12.58
C GLU A 137 0.06 4.21 -13.04
N GLY A 138 -1.15 4.00 -12.54
CA GLY A 138 -1.92 2.83 -12.95
C GLY A 138 -3.39 3.02 -12.76
N THR A 139 -4.15 2.19 -13.48
CA THR A 139 -5.59 2.05 -13.32
C THR A 139 -5.85 0.59 -13.00
N PHE A 140 -6.51 0.36 -11.86
CA PHE A 140 -6.80 -0.99 -11.39
C PHE A 140 -8.28 -1.26 -11.49
N GLN A 141 -8.61 -2.48 -11.90
CA GLN A 141 -10.00 -2.95 -11.90
C GLN A 141 -10.18 -3.84 -10.68
N VAL A 142 -11.09 -3.46 -9.80
CA VAL A 142 -11.37 -4.20 -8.57
C VAL A 142 -12.82 -4.62 -8.60
N VAL A 143 -13.09 -5.89 -8.29
CA VAL A 143 -14.46 -6.37 -8.17
C VAL A 143 -14.78 -6.57 -6.70
N VAL A 144 -15.96 -6.10 -6.29
CA VAL A 144 -16.48 -6.26 -4.94
C VAL A 144 -17.47 -7.41 -4.96
N LEU A 145 -17.29 -8.36 -4.05
CA LEU A 145 -18.11 -9.57 -3.96
C LEU A 145 -18.93 -9.55 -2.69
N GLU A 146 -20.01 -10.33 -2.69
CA GLU A 146 -20.84 -10.46 -1.49
C GLU A 146 -20.27 -11.43 -0.50
N ASP A 147 -19.51 -12.43 -0.99
CA ASP A 147 -18.89 -13.46 -0.18
C ASP A 147 -17.44 -13.60 -0.57
N HIS A 148 -16.69 -14.35 0.26
CA HIS A 148 -15.30 -14.65 -0.05
C HIS A 148 -15.21 -15.39 -1.39
N VAL A 149 -14.13 -15.11 -2.14
CA VAL A 149 -13.95 -15.65 -3.50
C VAL A 149 -13.73 -17.17 -3.49
N PHE A 150 -13.26 -17.75 -2.37
CA PHE A 150 -13.05 -19.19 -2.24
C PHE A 150 -14.13 -19.87 -1.43
#